data_c862c50bc9fd7eaa660a982eeaf707bb
#
_entry.id   c862c50bc9fd7eaa660a982eeaf707bb
#
_cell.length_a   1.000
_cell.length_b   1.000
_cell.length_c   1.000
_cell.angle_alpha   90.00
_cell.angle_beta   90.00
_cell.angle_gamma   90.00
#
_symmetry.space_group_name_H-M   'P 1'
#
loop_
_entity.id
_entity.type
_entity.pdbx_description
1 polymer ?
#
loop_
_entity_poly.entity_id
_entity_poly.type
_entity_poly.pdbx_seq_one_letter_code
_entity_poly.pdbx_strand_id
1 'polypeptide(L)'
;MAAKEVVFGDAARAKMVEGVNILANAVKVTLGPKGRNVVLDRAFGAPTVTKDGVSVAKEIELKDKLMNMGAQMVKEVASKTSDNAGDGTTTATVLAQAIVREGMKFVAAGMNPMDLKRGIDKAVTATVEELKKIAKPCTTSKEIAQVGAISANSDASIGERIAEAMEKVGKEGVITVEDGKSLNDELDIVEGMQFDRGYLSPYFINNPDKQVAIHENPFVLLCDKKISNIRDLLPVLEQVAKAGRPLMIIAEDIEGEALATLVVNNIRGILKTVAVKAPGFGDRRKAMLEDIAILTGGQVIAEEVGLTLEKVTLAELGQAKRIEVGKENTIIIDGAGSAEAIEARVKQVRVQIEEATSDYDREKLQERVAKLAGGVAVIKVGAATEVEMKEKKARVEDALHATRAAVEEGIVPGGGVALLRARANLNIQGDNPDQDAGIKIVLRAMEEPLRMIVQNAGEEASVVVSGVLAGQGNYGYNAANGTYGDMVEMGVLDPAKVTRSALQNAASIAGLMLTTDCMVSEIAEDKPAGGMGGMGGMGGMM
;
A
#
# COMPACT_ATOMS: atom_id res chain seq x y z
N MET A 1 -33.96 14.40 -2.98
CA MET A 1 -33.23 13.30 -2.31
C MET A 1 -33.88 12.01 -2.75
N ALA A 2 -33.10 11.03 -3.21
CA ALA A 2 -33.64 9.72 -3.56
C ALA A 2 -34.27 9.05 -2.31
N ALA A 3 -35.35 8.28 -2.50
CA ALA A 3 -35.96 7.51 -1.42
C ALA A 3 -34.96 6.48 -0.87
N LYS A 4 -35.04 6.21 0.43
CA LYS A 4 -34.17 5.24 1.11
C LYS A 4 -34.97 4.01 1.53
N GLU A 5 -34.39 2.84 1.33
CA GLU A 5 -34.81 1.59 1.92
C GLU A 5 -34.09 1.41 3.26
N VAL A 6 -34.85 0.99 4.29
CA VAL A 6 -34.34 0.77 5.64
C VAL A 6 -34.65 -0.67 6.03
N VAL A 7 -33.62 -1.47 6.30
CA VAL A 7 -33.75 -2.89 6.67
C VAL A 7 -33.11 -3.11 8.04
N PHE A 8 -33.80 -3.84 8.91
CA PHE A 8 -33.40 -4.05 10.31
C PHE A 8 -33.11 -5.52 10.62
N GLY A 9 -32.35 -5.72 11.71
CA GLY A 9 -32.20 -6.99 12.38
C GLY A 9 -31.61 -8.09 11.50
N ASP A 10 -32.15 -9.29 11.59
CA ASP A 10 -31.61 -10.48 10.91
C ASP A 10 -31.65 -10.37 9.38
N ALA A 11 -32.64 -9.68 8.82
CA ALA A 11 -32.74 -9.49 7.36
C ALA A 11 -31.57 -8.63 6.84
N ALA A 12 -31.22 -7.57 7.55
CA ALA A 12 -30.07 -6.73 7.23
C ALA A 12 -28.76 -7.52 7.37
N ARG A 13 -28.58 -8.23 8.48
CA ARG A 13 -27.39 -9.04 8.75
C ARG A 13 -27.19 -10.16 7.73
N ALA A 14 -28.25 -10.86 7.32
CA ALA A 14 -28.16 -11.93 6.33
C ALA A 14 -27.66 -11.42 4.98
N LYS A 15 -28.17 -10.29 4.49
CA LYS A 15 -27.73 -9.65 3.26
C LYS A 15 -26.27 -9.19 3.32
N MET A 16 -25.89 -8.58 4.45
CA MET A 16 -24.52 -8.16 4.68
C MET A 16 -23.54 -9.33 4.64
N VAL A 17 -23.86 -10.44 5.35
CA VAL A 17 -23.03 -11.67 5.38
C VAL A 17 -22.91 -12.31 4.00
N GLU A 18 -23.99 -12.29 3.22
CA GLU A 18 -23.96 -12.80 1.84
C GLU A 18 -22.96 -12.02 0.97
N GLY A 19 -22.98 -10.68 1.06
CA GLY A 19 -22.02 -9.82 0.37
C GLY A 19 -20.56 -10.07 0.80
N VAL A 20 -20.32 -10.21 2.12
CA VAL A 20 -19.03 -10.62 2.66
C VAL A 20 -18.56 -11.94 2.05
N ASN A 21 -19.43 -12.94 2.01
CA ASN A 21 -19.07 -14.26 1.50
C ASN A 21 -18.74 -14.24 0.00
N ILE A 22 -19.49 -13.49 -0.80
CA ILE A 22 -19.22 -13.36 -2.24
C ILE A 22 -17.82 -12.79 -2.47
N LEU A 23 -17.51 -11.65 -1.85
CA LEU A 23 -16.20 -11.03 -2.02
C LEU A 23 -15.08 -11.91 -1.47
N ALA A 24 -15.19 -12.37 -0.22
CA ALA A 24 -14.13 -13.15 0.41
C ALA A 24 -13.89 -14.48 -0.30
N ASN A 25 -14.92 -15.13 -0.84
CA ASN A 25 -14.78 -16.36 -1.62
C ASN A 25 -14.02 -16.14 -2.94
N ALA A 26 -14.19 -14.98 -3.58
CA ALA A 26 -13.43 -14.63 -4.78
C ALA A 26 -11.96 -14.32 -4.46
N VAL A 27 -11.70 -13.66 -3.33
CA VAL A 27 -10.33 -13.30 -2.92
C VAL A 27 -9.54 -14.49 -2.40
N LYS A 28 -10.11 -15.32 -1.54
CA LYS A 28 -9.40 -16.40 -0.81
C LYS A 28 -8.80 -17.50 -1.70
N VAL A 29 -9.27 -17.66 -2.96
CA VAL A 29 -8.72 -18.65 -3.90
C VAL A 29 -7.28 -18.35 -4.28
N THR A 30 -6.81 -17.12 -4.05
CA THR A 30 -5.44 -16.68 -4.37
C THR A 30 -4.45 -17.01 -3.27
N LEU A 31 -4.90 -17.40 -2.06
CA LEU A 31 -4.06 -17.53 -0.87
C LEU A 31 -3.13 -18.76 -0.94
N GLY A 32 -1.88 -18.53 -0.60
CA GLY A 32 -0.85 -19.58 -0.42
C GLY A 32 -0.16 -20.01 -1.71
N PRO A 33 0.84 -20.93 -1.59
CA PRO A 33 1.71 -21.31 -2.71
C PRO A 33 0.96 -22.00 -3.86
N LYS A 34 -0.15 -22.66 -3.58
CA LYS A 34 -1.03 -23.29 -4.58
C LYS A 34 -2.31 -22.49 -4.82
N GLY A 35 -2.33 -21.20 -4.42
CA GLY A 35 -3.37 -20.25 -4.77
C GLY A 35 -3.47 -20.05 -6.28
N ARG A 36 -4.69 -19.75 -6.76
CA ARG A 36 -5.00 -19.64 -8.19
C ARG A 36 -5.26 -18.22 -8.61
N ASN A 37 -5.07 -17.94 -9.89
CA ASN A 37 -5.35 -16.65 -10.48
C ASN A 37 -6.85 -16.37 -10.53
N VAL A 38 -7.20 -15.08 -10.42
CA VAL A 38 -8.52 -14.54 -10.73
C VAL A 38 -8.39 -13.72 -12.01
N VAL A 39 -9.37 -13.85 -12.90
CA VAL A 39 -9.46 -13.08 -14.14
C VAL A 39 -10.47 -11.97 -13.94
N LEU A 40 -10.04 -10.73 -14.17
CA LEU A 40 -10.85 -9.52 -14.02
C LEU A 40 -11.18 -8.96 -15.39
N ASP A 41 -12.45 -8.69 -15.66
CA ASP A 41 -12.90 -8.03 -16.87
C ASP A 41 -12.44 -6.57 -16.89
N ARG A 42 -12.21 -6.04 -18.09
CA ARG A 42 -11.87 -4.63 -18.31
C ARG A 42 -12.80 -4.04 -19.35
N ALA A 43 -13.28 -2.83 -19.09
CA ALA A 43 -14.13 -2.10 -20.05
C ALA A 43 -13.44 -1.90 -21.41
N PHE A 44 -12.11 -1.80 -21.42
CA PHE A 44 -11.28 -1.68 -22.61
C PHE A 44 -9.98 -2.47 -22.45
N GLY A 45 -9.57 -3.21 -23.49
CA GLY A 45 -8.32 -3.98 -23.50
C GLY A 45 -8.50 -5.44 -23.08
N ALA A 46 -7.39 -6.13 -22.82
CA ALA A 46 -7.39 -7.53 -22.40
C ALA A 46 -7.78 -7.65 -20.91
N PRO A 47 -8.43 -8.77 -20.51
CA PRO A 47 -8.68 -9.07 -19.11
C PRO A 47 -7.39 -9.05 -18.29
N THR A 48 -7.48 -8.60 -17.04
CA THR A 48 -6.36 -8.65 -16.10
C THR A 48 -6.37 -9.99 -15.37
N VAL A 49 -5.21 -10.63 -15.30
CA VAL A 49 -5.00 -11.86 -14.52
C VAL A 49 -4.18 -11.51 -13.29
N THR A 50 -4.66 -11.84 -12.10
CA THR A 50 -3.98 -11.47 -10.86
C THR A 50 -4.17 -12.51 -9.76
N LYS A 51 -3.22 -12.54 -8.82
CA LYS A 51 -3.33 -13.22 -7.51
C LYS A 51 -3.40 -12.23 -6.34
N ASP A 52 -3.26 -10.93 -6.61
CA ASP A 52 -3.35 -9.93 -5.56
C ASP A 52 -4.78 -9.79 -5.03
N GLY A 53 -4.94 -9.98 -3.73
CA GLY A 53 -6.24 -9.97 -3.06
C GLY A 53 -6.92 -8.62 -3.07
N VAL A 54 -6.17 -7.51 -2.96
CA VAL A 54 -6.76 -6.17 -2.97
C VAL A 54 -7.26 -5.79 -4.37
N SER A 55 -6.54 -6.16 -5.42
CA SER A 55 -6.97 -5.96 -6.81
C SER A 55 -8.27 -6.70 -7.09
N VAL A 56 -8.38 -7.96 -6.65
CA VAL A 56 -9.64 -8.71 -6.78
C VAL A 56 -10.76 -8.05 -5.98
N ALA A 57 -10.51 -7.65 -4.73
CA ALA A 57 -11.52 -7.03 -3.88
C ALA A 57 -12.04 -5.71 -4.46
N LYS A 58 -11.17 -4.89 -5.06
CA LYS A 58 -11.52 -3.59 -5.64
C LYS A 58 -12.49 -3.69 -6.81
N GLU A 59 -12.40 -4.75 -7.61
CA GLU A 59 -13.25 -4.95 -8.80
C GLU A 59 -14.66 -5.52 -8.46
N ILE A 60 -14.87 -6.01 -7.24
CA ILE A 60 -16.16 -6.60 -6.88
C ILE A 60 -17.16 -5.52 -6.48
N GLU A 61 -18.22 -5.44 -7.27
CA GLU A 61 -19.40 -4.61 -7.02
C GLU A 61 -20.68 -5.43 -7.28
N LEU A 62 -21.60 -5.42 -6.31
CA LEU A 62 -22.78 -6.24 -6.34
C LEU A 62 -24.01 -5.40 -6.70
N LYS A 63 -24.93 -5.98 -7.47
CA LYS A 63 -26.18 -5.31 -7.88
C LYS A 63 -27.13 -5.04 -6.71
N ASP A 64 -27.25 -5.99 -5.78
CA ASP A 64 -28.02 -5.82 -4.55
C ASP A 64 -27.28 -4.84 -3.63
N LYS A 65 -27.90 -3.70 -3.33
CA LYS A 65 -27.30 -2.62 -2.55
C LYS A 65 -26.91 -3.06 -1.13
N LEU A 66 -27.73 -3.89 -0.48
CA LEU A 66 -27.46 -4.36 0.88
C LEU A 66 -26.31 -5.37 0.90
N MET A 67 -26.28 -6.31 -0.04
CA MET A 67 -25.13 -7.22 -0.21
C MET A 67 -23.86 -6.43 -0.53
N ASN A 68 -23.98 -5.43 -1.41
CA ASN A 68 -22.84 -4.60 -1.79
C ASN A 68 -22.25 -3.86 -0.60
N MET A 69 -23.06 -3.37 0.33
CA MET A 69 -22.54 -2.75 1.57
C MET A 69 -21.68 -3.72 2.37
N GLY A 70 -22.10 -4.99 2.50
CA GLY A 70 -21.28 -6.03 3.14
C GLY A 70 -19.96 -6.29 2.41
N ALA A 71 -20.02 -6.39 1.08
CA ALA A 71 -18.81 -6.54 0.25
C ALA A 71 -17.88 -5.33 0.39
N GLN A 72 -18.39 -4.09 0.35
CA GLN A 72 -17.58 -2.88 0.49
C GLN A 72 -16.88 -2.78 1.86
N MET A 73 -17.51 -3.25 2.94
CA MET A 73 -16.85 -3.31 4.27
C MET A 73 -15.63 -4.24 4.26
N VAL A 74 -15.72 -5.42 3.62
CA VAL A 74 -14.56 -6.32 3.50
C VAL A 74 -13.52 -5.78 2.51
N LYS A 75 -13.95 -5.09 1.46
CA LYS A 75 -13.06 -4.37 0.55
C LYS A 75 -12.20 -3.35 1.32
N GLU A 76 -12.80 -2.64 2.30
CA GLU A 76 -12.08 -1.72 3.16
C GLU A 76 -11.01 -2.44 4.01
N VAL A 77 -11.28 -3.67 4.51
CA VAL A 77 -10.27 -4.49 5.21
C VAL A 77 -9.05 -4.74 4.32
N ALA A 78 -9.28 -5.17 3.07
CA ALA A 78 -8.19 -5.43 2.13
C ALA A 78 -7.40 -4.15 1.82
N SER A 79 -8.10 -3.03 1.53
CA SER A 79 -7.48 -1.74 1.22
C SER A 79 -6.65 -1.20 2.38
N LYS A 80 -7.18 -1.20 3.62
CA LYS A 80 -6.44 -0.77 4.81
C LYS A 80 -5.23 -1.63 5.10
N THR A 81 -5.30 -2.93 4.83
CA THR A 81 -4.16 -3.83 5.03
C THR A 81 -3.06 -3.54 4.00
N SER A 82 -3.45 -3.30 2.75
CA SER A 82 -2.53 -2.83 1.71
C SER A 82 -1.86 -1.51 2.10
N ASP A 83 -2.63 -0.50 2.56
CA ASP A 83 -2.11 0.80 2.95
C ASP A 83 -1.12 0.71 4.14
N ASN A 84 -1.41 -0.15 5.13
CA ASN A 84 -0.64 -0.24 6.36
C ASN A 84 0.62 -1.11 6.25
N ALA A 85 0.53 -2.22 5.51
CA ALA A 85 1.56 -3.26 5.46
C ALA A 85 2.01 -3.62 4.03
N GLY A 86 1.28 -3.18 3.01
CA GLY A 86 1.56 -3.42 1.60
C GLY A 86 1.34 -4.86 1.13
N ASP A 87 1.04 -5.78 2.05
CA ASP A 87 0.79 -7.20 1.79
C ASP A 87 -0.22 -7.76 2.81
N GLY A 88 -0.60 -9.04 2.69
CA GLY A 88 -1.51 -9.72 3.63
C GLY A 88 -3.00 -9.43 3.40
N THR A 89 -3.36 -8.84 2.30
CA THR A 89 -4.74 -8.43 1.95
C THR A 89 -5.70 -9.63 1.89
N THR A 90 -5.26 -10.74 1.32
CA THR A 90 -6.02 -11.99 1.26
C THR A 90 -6.19 -12.61 2.65
N THR A 91 -5.14 -12.63 3.47
CA THR A 91 -5.19 -13.13 4.85
C THR A 91 -6.16 -12.30 5.69
N ALA A 92 -6.13 -10.97 5.57
CA ALA A 92 -7.06 -10.08 6.26
C ALA A 92 -8.52 -10.33 5.85
N THR A 93 -8.77 -10.54 4.56
CA THR A 93 -10.10 -10.87 4.02
C THR A 93 -10.62 -12.20 4.58
N VAL A 94 -9.77 -13.24 4.63
CA VAL A 94 -10.10 -14.54 5.21
C VAL A 94 -10.42 -14.43 6.69
N LEU A 95 -9.62 -13.69 7.46
CA LEU A 95 -9.87 -13.44 8.88
C LEU A 95 -11.16 -12.67 9.11
N ALA A 96 -11.43 -11.63 8.32
CA ALA A 96 -12.67 -10.86 8.43
C ALA A 96 -13.91 -11.73 8.16
N GLN A 97 -13.89 -12.53 7.10
CA GLN A 97 -14.96 -13.49 6.81
C GLN A 97 -15.17 -14.46 7.97
N ALA A 98 -14.09 -15.00 8.54
CA ALA A 98 -14.16 -15.95 9.63
C ALA A 98 -14.77 -15.32 10.88
N ILE A 99 -14.32 -14.13 11.29
CA ILE A 99 -14.83 -13.41 12.45
C ILE A 99 -16.31 -13.09 12.27
N VAL A 100 -16.72 -12.59 11.10
CA VAL A 100 -18.13 -12.29 10.80
C VAL A 100 -18.97 -13.54 10.85
N ARG A 101 -18.57 -14.63 10.18
CA ARG A 101 -19.34 -15.89 10.15
C ARG A 101 -19.49 -16.53 11.53
N GLU A 102 -18.41 -16.58 12.31
CA GLU A 102 -18.47 -17.13 13.68
C GLU A 102 -19.27 -16.20 14.59
N GLY A 103 -19.03 -14.89 14.53
CA GLY A 103 -19.70 -13.90 15.36
C GLY A 103 -21.22 -13.84 15.14
N MET A 104 -21.66 -13.91 13.88
CA MET A 104 -23.11 -13.90 13.56
C MET A 104 -23.87 -15.09 14.15
N LYS A 105 -23.22 -16.23 14.38
CA LYS A 105 -23.86 -17.37 15.09
C LYS A 105 -24.21 -17.01 16.53
N PHE A 106 -23.35 -16.27 17.22
CA PHE A 106 -23.57 -15.84 18.60
C PHE A 106 -24.59 -14.69 18.67
N VAL A 107 -24.57 -13.76 17.70
CA VAL A 107 -25.58 -12.70 17.60
C VAL A 107 -26.97 -13.32 17.36
N ALA A 108 -27.08 -14.29 16.46
CA ALA A 108 -28.33 -15.01 16.20
C ALA A 108 -28.80 -15.85 17.42
N ALA A 109 -27.85 -16.29 18.28
CA ALA A 109 -28.16 -16.96 19.54
C ALA A 109 -28.59 -15.99 20.66
N GLY A 110 -28.67 -14.67 20.39
CA GLY A 110 -29.15 -13.66 21.33
C GLY A 110 -28.06 -13.07 22.26
N MET A 111 -26.79 -13.32 22.00
CA MET A 111 -25.71 -12.70 22.77
C MET A 111 -25.57 -11.21 22.42
N ASN A 112 -25.12 -10.40 23.38
CA ASN A 112 -24.96 -8.96 23.20
C ASN A 112 -23.82 -8.62 22.22
N PRO A 113 -24.12 -8.04 21.03
CA PRO A 113 -23.11 -7.76 20.03
C PRO A 113 -21.99 -6.81 20.51
N MET A 114 -22.33 -5.87 21.42
CA MET A 114 -21.35 -4.92 21.96
C MET A 114 -20.35 -5.62 22.88
N ASP A 115 -20.80 -6.61 23.67
CA ASP A 115 -19.90 -7.39 24.52
C ASP A 115 -19.10 -8.42 23.71
N LEU A 116 -19.70 -9.02 22.67
CA LEU A 116 -18.95 -9.82 21.69
C LEU A 116 -17.78 -9.00 21.10
N LYS A 117 -18.05 -7.75 20.68
CA LYS A 117 -17.01 -6.86 20.16
C LYS A 117 -15.93 -6.57 21.18
N ARG A 118 -16.27 -6.28 22.44
CA ARG A 118 -15.28 -6.06 23.51
C ARG A 118 -14.39 -7.29 23.72
N GLY A 119 -14.98 -8.49 23.67
CA GLY A 119 -14.23 -9.74 23.72
C GLY A 119 -13.28 -9.93 22.53
N ILE A 120 -13.74 -9.60 21.32
CA ILE A 120 -12.92 -9.59 20.10
C ILE A 120 -11.74 -8.63 20.27
N ASP A 121 -11.99 -7.39 20.70
CA ASP A 121 -10.95 -6.37 20.88
C ASP A 121 -9.89 -6.83 21.92
N LYS A 122 -10.31 -7.44 23.04
CA LYS A 122 -9.40 -8.04 24.05
C LYS A 122 -8.52 -9.13 23.45
N ALA A 123 -9.11 -10.04 22.68
CA ALA A 123 -8.39 -11.16 22.05
C ALA A 123 -7.37 -10.66 21.03
N VAL A 124 -7.73 -9.69 20.21
CA VAL A 124 -6.83 -9.10 19.19
C VAL A 124 -5.66 -8.39 19.87
N THR A 125 -5.91 -7.57 20.88
CA THR A 125 -4.84 -6.89 21.63
C THR A 125 -3.85 -7.89 22.22
N ALA A 126 -4.33 -8.92 22.90
CA ALA A 126 -3.48 -9.96 23.47
C ALA A 126 -2.71 -10.75 22.40
N THR A 127 -3.35 -11.06 21.27
CA THR A 127 -2.70 -11.75 20.14
C THR A 127 -1.57 -10.91 19.55
N VAL A 128 -1.77 -9.60 19.39
CA VAL A 128 -0.73 -8.68 18.87
C VAL A 128 0.48 -8.66 19.81
N GLU A 129 0.28 -8.63 21.12
CA GLU A 129 1.38 -8.70 22.09
C GLU A 129 2.13 -10.05 22.01
N GLU A 130 1.43 -11.16 21.81
CA GLU A 130 2.07 -12.47 21.61
C GLU A 130 2.84 -12.55 20.30
N LEU A 131 2.30 -11.99 19.20
CA LEU A 131 3.01 -11.92 17.93
C LEU A 131 4.31 -11.12 18.04
N LYS A 132 4.33 -10.01 18.79
CA LYS A 132 5.56 -9.25 19.06
C LYS A 132 6.61 -10.06 19.81
N LYS A 133 6.19 -10.94 20.74
CA LYS A 133 7.12 -11.82 21.48
C LYS A 133 7.69 -12.93 20.61
N ILE A 134 6.92 -13.44 19.65
CA ILE A 134 7.33 -14.48 18.71
C ILE A 134 8.24 -13.92 17.63
N ALA A 135 8.05 -12.64 17.25
CA ALA A 135 8.79 -11.99 16.18
C ALA A 135 10.30 -11.96 16.45
N LYS A 136 11.07 -12.26 15.41
CA LYS A 136 12.53 -12.18 15.39
C LYS A 136 12.97 -11.07 14.43
N PRO A 137 14.01 -10.29 14.75
CA PRO A 137 14.53 -9.28 13.82
C PRO A 137 14.94 -9.91 12.48
N CYS A 138 14.56 -9.29 11.37
CA CYS A 138 15.00 -9.67 10.03
C CYS A 138 16.33 -8.95 9.72
N THR A 139 17.45 -9.66 9.81
CA THR A 139 18.77 -9.03 9.74
C THR A 139 19.61 -9.48 8.57
N THR A 140 19.39 -10.68 8.06
CA THR A 140 20.23 -11.29 7.03
C THR A 140 19.63 -11.12 5.63
N SER A 141 20.49 -10.98 4.63
CA SER A 141 20.08 -10.95 3.20
C SER A 141 19.30 -12.21 2.80
N LYS A 142 19.64 -13.36 3.40
CA LYS A 142 18.92 -14.62 3.19
C LYS A 142 17.47 -14.54 3.69
N GLU A 143 17.23 -14.02 4.89
CA GLU A 143 15.87 -13.86 5.44
C GLU A 143 15.05 -12.89 4.59
N ILE A 144 15.64 -11.78 4.15
CA ILE A 144 15.01 -10.82 3.24
C ILE A 144 14.61 -11.51 1.93
N ALA A 145 15.51 -12.29 1.32
CA ALA A 145 15.22 -13.05 0.11
C ALA A 145 14.09 -14.07 0.32
N GLN A 146 14.05 -14.77 1.46
CA GLN A 146 13.00 -15.72 1.79
C GLN A 146 11.64 -15.04 1.97
N VAL A 147 11.56 -13.92 2.69
CA VAL A 147 10.32 -13.14 2.82
C VAL A 147 9.83 -12.66 1.46
N GLY A 148 10.74 -12.10 0.64
CA GLY A 148 10.41 -11.65 -0.71
C GLY A 148 9.91 -12.79 -1.60
N ALA A 149 10.56 -13.96 -1.54
CA ALA A 149 10.15 -15.13 -2.30
C ALA A 149 8.74 -15.61 -1.90
N ILE A 150 8.43 -15.67 -0.58
CA ILE A 150 7.12 -16.10 -0.09
C ILE A 150 6.02 -15.15 -0.55
N SER A 151 6.20 -13.85 -0.38
CA SER A 151 5.24 -12.84 -0.85
C SER A 151 5.07 -12.87 -2.39
N ALA A 152 6.15 -13.16 -3.12
CA ALA A 152 6.11 -13.35 -4.57
C ALA A 152 5.60 -14.75 -5.02
N ASN A 153 4.77 -15.43 -4.24
CA ASN A 153 4.24 -16.76 -4.54
C ASN A 153 5.31 -17.85 -4.72
N SER A 154 6.33 -17.84 -3.88
CA SER A 154 7.49 -18.77 -3.88
C SER A 154 8.44 -18.58 -5.06
N ASP A 155 8.47 -17.39 -5.67
CA ASP A 155 9.44 -17.02 -6.70
C ASP A 155 10.75 -16.55 -6.06
N ALA A 156 11.73 -17.47 -5.99
CA ALA A 156 13.03 -17.20 -5.38
C ALA A 156 13.81 -16.08 -6.11
N SER A 157 13.64 -15.96 -7.42
CA SER A 157 14.36 -14.94 -8.22
C SER A 157 13.96 -13.52 -7.86
N ILE A 158 12.70 -13.30 -7.54
CA ILE A 158 12.20 -12.01 -7.07
C ILE A 158 12.76 -11.70 -5.68
N GLY A 159 12.72 -12.68 -4.76
CA GLY A 159 13.28 -12.50 -3.41
C GLY A 159 14.78 -12.16 -3.42
N GLU A 160 15.57 -12.89 -4.21
CA GLU A 160 17.00 -12.63 -4.38
C GLU A 160 17.27 -11.24 -4.95
N ARG A 161 16.51 -10.80 -5.94
CA ARG A 161 16.65 -9.48 -6.55
C ARG A 161 16.35 -8.35 -5.56
N ILE A 162 15.34 -8.51 -4.72
CA ILE A 162 15.01 -7.53 -3.67
C ILE A 162 16.10 -7.51 -2.60
N ALA A 163 16.61 -8.66 -2.18
CA ALA A 163 17.71 -8.72 -1.21
C ALA A 163 18.99 -8.06 -1.75
N GLU A 164 19.32 -8.30 -3.03
CA GLU A 164 20.45 -7.62 -3.70
C GLU A 164 20.24 -6.10 -3.75
N ALA A 165 19.04 -5.65 -4.08
CA ALA A 165 18.70 -4.23 -4.07
C ALA A 165 18.88 -3.61 -2.68
N MET A 166 18.33 -4.26 -1.64
CA MET A 166 18.47 -3.79 -0.24
C MET A 166 19.92 -3.78 0.26
N GLU A 167 20.74 -4.72 -0.18
CA GLU A 167 22.17 -4.75 0.16
C GLU A 167 22.91 -3.55 -0.44
N LYS A 168 22.57 -3.16 -1.68
CA LYS A 168 23.21 -2.04 -2.39
C LYS A 168 22.80 -0.67 -1.85
N VAL A 169 21.51 -0.46 -1.58
CA VAL A 169 21.01 0.86 -1.12
C VAL A 169 20.83 0.96 0.39
N GLY A 170 21.03 -0.15 1.12
CA GLY A 170 20.81 -0.23 2.56
C GLY A 170 19.33 -0.51 2.93
N LYS A 171 19.10 -0.84 4.20
CA LYS A 171 17.76 -1.20 4.70
C LYS A 171 16.74 -0.06 4.62
N GLU A 172 17.22 1.17 4.78
CA GLU A 172 16.43 2.41 4.66
C GLU A 172 16.41 2.95 3.22
N GLY A 173 17.11 2.28 2.30
CA GLY A 173 17.24 2.70 0.91
C GLY A 173 15.96 2.60 0.10
N VAL A 174 15.87 3.44 -0.91
CA VAL A 174 14.70 3.49 -1.80
C VAL A 174 14.84 2.44 -2.89
N ILE A 175 13.80 1.63 -3.06
CA ILE A 175 13.69 0.66 -4.15
C ILE A 175 12.39 0.94 -4.89
N THR A 176 12.47 1.09 -6.21
CA THR A 176 11.33 1.30 -7.10
C THR A 176 11.24 0.17 -8.13
N VAL A 177 10.06 -0.03 -8.69
CA VAL A 177 9.80 -1.07 -9.68
C VAL A 177 9.29 -0.43 -10.97
N GLU A 178 9.98 -0.69 -12.07
CA GLU A 178 9.65 -0.13 -13.40
C GLU A 178 9.45 -1.26 -14.41
N ASP A 179 8.81 -0.91 -15.52
CA ASP A 179 8.68 -1.80 -16.67
C ASP A 179 10.03 -1.90 -17.38
N GLY A 180 10.56 -3.11 -17.48
CA GLY A 180 11.78 -3.41 -18.24
C GLY A 180 11.52 -3.43 -19.74
N LYS A 181 12.61 -3.38 -20.50
CA LYS A 181 12.57 -3.49 -21.98
C LYS A 181 13.08 -4.85 -22.47
N SER A 182 13.57 -5.66 -21.56
CA SER A 182 14.12 -7.00 -21.83
C SER A 182 13.17 -8.10 -21.30
N LEU A 183 13.48 -9.35 -21.61
CA LEU A 183 12.76 -10.50 -21.07
C LEU A 183 13.19 -10.84 -19.64
N ASN A 184 14.36 -10.36 -19.23
CA ASN A 184 14.93 -10.63 -17.91
C ASN A 184 14.77 -9.41 -17.01
N ASP A 185 14.70 -9.67 -15.70
CA ASP A 185 14.72 -8.61 -14.69
C ASP A 185 16.12 -8.02 -14.56
N GLU A 186 16.20 -6.70 -14.48
CA GLU A 186 17.44 -5.95 -14.31
C GLU A 186 17.38 -5.13 -13.02
N LEU A 187 18.53 -4.88 -12.40
CA LEU A 187 18.68 -4.02 -11.24
C LEU A 187 19.67 -2.90 -11.55
N ASP A 188 19.17 -1.68 -11.57
CA ASP A 188 20.00 -0.48 -11.72
C ASP A 188 20.06 0.27 -10.39
N ILE A 189 21.22 0.85 -10.11
CA ILE A 189 21.39 1.80 -9.00
C ILE A 189 21.61 3.17 -9.63
N VAL A 190 20.77 4.11 -9.27
CA VAL A 190 20.79 5.47 -9.81
C VAL A 190 20.81 6.51 -8.68
N GLU A 191 21.29 7.71 -8.99
CA GLU A 191 21.22 8.83 -8.06
C GLU A 191 19.76 9.21 -7.80
N GLY A 192 19.42 9.41 -6.53
CA GLY A 192 18.05 9.74 -6.17
C GLY A 192 17.83 9.80 -4.67
N MET A 193 16.66 10.24 -4.27
CA MET A 193 16.28 10.28 -2.86
C MET A 193 14.77 10.23 -2.65
N GLN A 194 14.37 9.84 -1.43
CA GLN A 194 13.00 9.95 -0.93
C GLN A 194 12.94 10.92 0.24
N PHE A 195 11.84 11.67 0.33
CA PHE A 195 11.52 12.46 1.51
C PHE A 195 10.02 12.40 1.85
N ASP A 196 9.71 12.64 3.14
CA ASP A 196 8.38 12.45 3.72
C ASP A 196 7.49 13.70 3.52
N ARG A 197 7.12 13.97 2.28
CA ARG A 197 6.13 14.96 1.87
C ARG A 197 5.45 14.47 0.60
N GLY A 198 4.14 14.48 0.57
CA GLY A 198 3.35 14.11 -0.58
C GLY A 198 2.72 15.30 -1.29
N TYR A 199 1.88 15.02 -2.27
CA TYR A 199 1.21 16.05 -3.07
C TYR A 199 0.27 16.92 -2.22
N LEU A 200 0.21 18.21 -2.55
CA LEU A 200 -0.67 19.18 -1.88
C LEU A 200 -2.15 19.04 -2.28
N SER A 201 -2.43 18.34 -3.35
CA SER A 201 -3.79 18.10 -3.82
C SER A 201 -3.90 16.75 -4.52
N PRO A 202 -4.93 15.94 -4.23
CA PRO A 202 -5.18 14.68 -4.91
C PRO A 202 -5.49 14.86 -6.41
N TYR A 203 -5.82 16.05 -6.86
CA TYR A 203 -6.03 16.37 -8.27
C TYR A 203 -4.74 16.37 -9.11
N PHE A 204 -3.57 16.22 -8.50
CA PHE A 204 -2.32 15.98 -9.20
C PHE A 204 -2.11 14.51 -9.58
N ILE A 205 -2.89 13.59 -9.01
CA ILE A 205 -2.80 12.15 -9.29
C ILE A 205 -3.07 11.88 -10.78
N ASN A 206 -2.15 11.21 -11.43
CA ASN A 206 -2.29 10.74 -12.80
C ASN A 206 -2.24 9.20 -12.92
N ASN A 207 -1.96 8.52 -11.82
CA ASN A 207 -2.07 7.07 -11.68
C ASN A 207 -3.07 6.77 -10.55
N PRO A 208 -4.36 6.61 -10.84
CA PRO A 208 -5.38 6.38 -9.82
C PRO A 208 -5.28 5.02 -9.13
N ASP A 209 -4.72 4.01 -9.79
CA ASP A 209 -4.56 2.67 -9.22
C ASP A 209 -3.61 2.69 -8.02
N LYS A 210 -2.50 3.43 -8.14
CA LYS A 210 -1.49 3.59 -7.09
C LYS A 210 -1.69 4.84 -6.24
N GLN A 211 -2.63 5.71 -6.56
CA GLN A 211 -2.87 7.00 -5.91
C GLN A 211 -1.61 7.90 -5.88
N VAL A 212 -0.85 7.92 -6.99
CA VAL A 212 0.39 8.70 -7.12
C VAL A 212 0.37 9.60 -8.35
N ALA A 213 1.18 10.66 -8.31
CA ALA A 213 1.53 11.48 -9.47
C ALA A 213 2.92 11.05 -9.97
N ILE A 214 3.00 10.56 -11.21
CA ILE A 214 4.24 10.11 -11.85
C ILE A 214 4.54 11.02 -13.03
N HIS A 215 5.73 11.59 -13.06
CA HIS A 215 6.17 12.42 -14.19
C HIS A 215 7.55 12.00 -14.68
N GLU A 216 7.65 11.81 -15.99
CA GLU A 216 8.89 11.50 -16.68
C GLU A 216 9.58 12.79 -17.17
N ASN A 217 10.90 12.88 -16.99
CA ASN A 217 11.74 14.01 -17.35
C ASN A 217 11.22 15.38 -16.85
N PRO A 218 10.78 15.50 -15.57
CA PRO A 218 10.28 16.76 -15.05
C PRO A 218 11.38 17.78 -14.85
N PHE A 219 10.98 19.07 -14.90
CA PHE A 219 11.72 20.13 -14.22
C PHE A 219 11.38 20.14 -12.73
N VAL A 220 12.30 20.56 -11.88
CA VAL A 220 12.13 20.69 -10.43
C VAL A 220 12.41 22.12 -10.01
N LEU A 221 11.38 22.83 -9.58
CA LEU A 221 11.50 24.17 -8.99
C LEU A 221 11.58 24.05 -7.48
N LEU A 222 12.66 24.60 -6.90
CA LEU A 222 12.91 24.61 -5.46
C LEU A 222 12.81 26.05 -4.94
N CYS A 223 11.91 26.29 -3.98
CA CYS A 223 11.68 27.61 -3.43
C CYS A 223 11.66 27.58 -1.89
N ASP A 224 12.46 28.43 -1.24
CA ASP A 224 12.52 28.53 0.23
C ASP A 224 11.38 29.40 0.81
N LYS A 225 10.43 29.83 -0.01
CA LYS A 225 9.30 30.65 0.41
C LYS A 225 7.96 29.99 0.14
N LYS A 226 6.96 30.50 0.82
CA LYS A 226 5.56 30.21 0.55
C LYS A 226 5.12 30.88 -0.74
N ILE A 227 4.42 30.14 -1.60
CA ILE A 227 3.88 30.61 -2.87
C ILE A 227 2.36 30.67 -2.77
N SER A 228 1.80 31.86 -2.73
CA SER A 228 0.34 32.10 -2.68
C SER A 228 -0.19 32.83 -3.91
N ASN A 229 0.66 33.66 -4.55
CA ASN A 229 0.31 34.45 -5.71
C ASN A 229 0.78 33.78 -6.99
N ILE A 230 -0.15 33.48 -7.90
CA ILE A 230 0.17 32.84 -9.17
C ILE A 230 1.05 33.71 -10.09
N ARG A 231 0.97 35.02 -9.96
CA ARG A 231 1.73 35.96 -10.82
C ARG A 231 3.23 35.75 -10.70
N ASP A 232 3.71 35.39 -9.51
CA ASP A 232 5.12 35.16 -9.25
C ASP A 232 5.64 33.91 -10.00
N LEU A 233 4.75 32.93 -10.25
CA LEU A 233 5.05 31.70 -10.99
C LEU A 233 4.87 31.81 -12.50
N LEU A 234 4.09 32.77 -12.99
CA LEU A 234 3.73 32.85 -14.43
C LEU A 234 4.94 32.79 -15.37
N PRO A 235 6.05 33.52 -15.14
CA PRO A 235 7.20 33.50 -16.03
C PRO A 235 7.83 32.10 -16.17
N VAL A 236 7.90 31.33 -15.08
CA VAL A 236 8.41 29.96 -15.07
C VAL A 236 7.42 29.01 -15.75
N LEU A 237 6.13 29.11 -15.41
CA LEU A 237 5.09 28.25 -15.98
C LEU A 237 4.99 28.39 -17.50
N GLU A 238 5.13 29.60 -18.05
CA GLU A 238 5.15 29.84 -19.48
C GLU A 238 6.36 29.20 -20.17
N GLN A 239 7.53 29.27 -19.56
CA GLN A 239 8.75 28.65 -20.09
C GLN A 239 8.62 27.12 -20.08
N VAL A 240 8.14 26.54 -18.97
CA VAL A 240 7.91 25.09 -18.81
C VAL A 240 6.86 24.60 -19.81
N ALA A 241 5.76 25.34 -19.98
CA ALA A 241 4.72 25.01 -20.96
C ALA A 241 5.27 25.01 -22.40
N LYS A 242 6.11 25.99 -22.77
CA LYS A 242 6.78 26.02 -24.07
C LYS A 242 7.75 24.86 -24.27
N ALA A 243 8.42 24.42 -23.19
CA ALA A 243 9.32 23.27 -23.23
C ALA A 243 8.56 21.91 -23.32
N GLY A 244 7.25 21.89 -23.03
CA GLY A 244 6.41 20.69 -23.10
C GLY A 244 6.74 19.60 -22.08
N ARG A 245 7.47 19.94 -21.00
CA ARG A 245 7.89 19.01 -19.95
C ARG A 245 7.07 19.20 -18.68
N PRO A 246 6.89 18.17 -17.85
CA PRO A 246 6.27 18.30 -16.54
C PRO A 246 7.08 19.19 -15.60
N LEU A 247 6.41 19.76 -14.58
CA LEU A 247 7.02 20.57 -13.53
C LEU A 247 6.65 20.02 -12.16
N MET A 248 7.65 19.75 -11.35
CA MET A 248 7.51 19.56 -9.91
C MET A 248 7.89 20.85 -9.19
N ILE A 249 7.04 21.28 -8.25
CA ILE A 249 7.31 22.46 -7.42
C ILE A 249 7.45 22.01 -5.97
N ILE A 250 8.60 22.29 -5.37
CA ILE A 250 8.88 22.06 -3.94
C ILE A 250 9.08 23.43 -3.31
N ALA A 251 8.17 23.82 -2.44
CA ALA A 251 8.23 25.11 -1.76
C ALA A 251 7.93 24.97 -0.26
N GLU A 252 8.20 26.01 0.53
CA GLU A 252 7.79 26.00 1.95
C GLU A 252 6.31 25.64 2.10
N ASP A 253 5.45 26.28 1.32
CA ASP A 253 4.04 25.96 1.13
C ASP A 253 3.56 26.50 -0.21
N ILE A 254 2.50 25.91 -0.75
CA ILE A 254 1.83 26.41 -1.95
C ILE A 254 0.33 26.40 -1.65
N GLU A 255 -0.29 27.57 -1.67
CA GLU A 255 -1.67 27.72 -1.25
C GLU A 255 -2.45 28.75 -2.08
N GLY A 256 -3.72 28.92 -1.76
CA GLY A 256 -4.58 29.95 -2.32
C GLY A 256 -4.72 29.88 -3.83
N GLU A 257 -4.57 31.04 -4.50
CA GLU A 257 -4.72 31.18 -5.95
C GLU A 257 -3.65 30.40 -6.73
N ALA A 258 -2.42 30.31 -6.22
CA ALA A 258 -1.33 29.58 -6.85
C ALA A 258 -1.65 28.08 -6.96
N LEU A 259 -2.03 27.45 -5.85
CA LEU A 259 -2.39 26.03 -5.83
C LEU A 259 -3.62 25.75 -6.71
N ALA A 260 -4.66 26.56 -6.60
CA ALA A 260 -5.87 26.38 -7.39
C ALA A 260 -5.60 26.45 -8.90
N THR A 261 -4.77 27.40 -9.31
CA THR A 261 -4.40 27.56 -10.74
C THR A 261 -3.56 26.40 -11.24
N LEU A 262 -2.59 25.90 -10.46
CA LEU A 262 -1.80 24.72 -10.82
C LEU A 262 -2.71 23.50 -11.00
N VAL A 263 -3.63 23.26 -10.07
CA VAL A 263 -4.61 22.17 -10.14
C VAL A 263 -5.47 22.28 -11.40
N VAL A 264 -6.04 23.46 -11.69
CA VAL A 264 -6.90 23.65 -12.85
C VAL A 264 -6.13 23.41 -14.16
N ASN A 265 -4.89 23.91 -14.27
CA ASN A 265 -4.07 23.69 -15.46
C ASN A 265 -3.66 22.22 -15.62
N ASN A 266 -3.40 21.51 -14.52
CA ASN A 266 -3.12 20.08 -14.53
C ASN A 266 -4.35 19.28 -15.02
N ILE A 267 -5.55 19.54 -14.47
CA ILE A 267 -6.81 18.88 -14.87
C ILE A 267 -7.10 19.12 -16.36
N ARG A 268 -6.87 20.34 -16.84
CA ARG A 268 -7.07 20.72 -18.27
C ARG A 268 -5.99 20.16 -19.21
N GLY A 269 -4.93 19.54 -18.67
CA GLY A 269 -3.82 19.03 -19.47
C GLY A 269 -2.96 20.11 -20.13
N ILE A 270 -3.12 21.38 -19.75
CA ILE A 270 -2.34 22.51 -20.29
C ILE A 270 -0.90 22.44 -19.79
N LEU A 271 -0.73 22.09 -18.52
CA LEU A 271 0.56 21.95 -17.86
C LEU A 271 0.52 20.77 -16.89
N LYS A 272 1.39 19.80 -17.10
CA LYS A 272 1.54 18.67 -16.18
C LYS A 272 2.36 19.12 -14.98
N THR A 273 1.72 19.25 -13.83
CA THR A 273 2.38 19.74 -12.60
C THR A 273 2.05 18.89 -11.40
N VAL A 274 2.96 18.91 -10.43
CA VAL A 274 2.73 18.45 -9.05
C VAL A 274 3.40 19.42 -8.08
N ALA A 275 2.71 19.71 -6.98
CA ALA A 275 3.18 20.61 -5.94
C ALA A 275 3.30 19.88 -4.60
N VAL A 276 4.41 20.08 -3.91
CA VAL A 276 4.81 19.40 -2.68
C VAL A 276 5.38 20.40 -1.68
N LYS A 277 5.14 20.22 -0.39
CA LYS A 277 5.84 20.99 0.65
C LYS A 277 7.30 20.55 0.77
N ALA A 278 8.18 21.51 1.01
CA ALA A 278 9.57 21.21 1.32
C ALA A 278 9.68 20.40 2.63
N PRO A 279 10.58 19.40 2.67
CA PRO A 279 10.80 18.61 3.87
C PRO A 279 11.54 19.43 4.95
N GLY A 280 11.25 19.13 6.22
CA GLY A 280 11.88 19.81 7.36
C GLY A 280 11.24 21.17 7.70
N PHE A 281 11.86 21.86 8.65
CA PHE A 281 11.44 23.19 9.14
C PHE A 281 12.68 24.06 9.40
N GLY A 282 12.55 25.39 9.23
CA GLY A 282 13.63 26.35 9.49
C GLY A 282 14.90 26.02 8.70
N ASP A 283 16.06 26.08 9.36
CA ASP A 283 17.36 25.82 8.70
C ASP A 283 17.50 24.41 8.14
N ARG A 284 16.81 23.43 8.74
CA ARG A 284 16.79 22.07 8.19
C ARG A 284 16.07 22.01 6.84
N ARG A 285 14.98 22.77 6.67
CA ARG A 285 14.27 22.87 5.39
C ARG A 285 15.20 23.43 4.32
N LYS A 286 15.93 24.52 4.63
CA LYS A 286 16.90 25.11 3.71
C LYS A 286 17.98 24.08 3.31
N ALA A 287 18.54 23.40 4.30
CA ALA A 287 19.58 22.38 4.05
C ALA A 287 19.07 21.21 3.19
N MET A 288 17.81 20.76 3.39
CA MET A 288 17.21 19.71 2.57
C MET A 288 16.87 20.20 1.17
N LEU A 289 16.41 21.43 1.00
CA LEU A 289 16.22 22.02 -0.33
C LEU A 289 17.54 22.10 -1.11
N GLU A 290 18.64 22.46 -0.44
CA GLU A 290 19.99 22.45 -1.05
C GLU A 290 20.43 21.04 -1.45
N ASP A 291 20.15 20.03 -0.61
CA ASP A 291 20.45 18.64 -0.91
C ASP A 291 19.69 18.17 -2.18
N ILE A 292 18.41 18.55 -2.30
CA ILE A 292 17.59 18.26 -3.49
C ILE A 292 18.10 19.05 -4.71
N ALA A 293 18.55 20.31 -4.52
CA ALA A 293 19.11 21.10 -5.60
C ALA A 293 20.39 20.47 -6.18
N ILE A 294 21.27 20.02 -5.31
CA ILE A 294 22.52 19.32 -5.72
C ILE A 294 22.19 18.01 -6.42
N LEU A 295 21.22 17.23 -5.90
CA LEU A 295 20.79 15.98 -6.51
C LEU A 295 20.19 16.18 -7.91
N THR A 296 19.43 17.24 -8.11
CA THR A 296 18.72 17.51 -9.37
C THR A 296 19.47 18.43 -10.32
N GLY A 297 20.63 18.96 -9.90
CA GLY A 297 21.42 19.90 -10.66
C GLY A 297 20.77 21.27 -10.82
N GLY A 298 19.86 21.64 -9.90
CA GLY A 298 19.16 22.93 -9.88
C GLY A 298 19.71 23.89 -8.81
N GLN A 299 18.95 24.96 -8.56
CA GLN A 299 19.24 25.94 -7.54
C GLN A 299 18.01 26.20 -6.67
N VAL A 300 18.23 26.50 -5.39
CA VAL A 300 17.16 26.94 -4.49
C VAL A 300 16.87 28.42 -4.74
N ILE A 301 15.62 28.72 -5.05
CA ILE A 301 15.16 30.10 -5.23
C ILE A 301 14.90 30.69 -3.86
N ALA A 302 15.80 31.57 -3.43
CA ALA A 302 15.74 32.27 -2.16
C ALA A 302 16.19 33.73 -2.34
N GLU A 303 15.52 34.67 -1.69
CA GLU A 303 15.87 36.10 -1.76
C GLU A 303 17.25 36.37 -1.14
N GLU A 304 17.66 35.56 -0.17
CA GLU A 304 18.97 35.66 0.48
C GLU A 304 20.13 35.54 -0.51
N VAL A 305 19.92 34.76 -1.59
CA VAL A 305 20.89 34.60 -2.69
C VAL A 305 20.59 35.48 -3.90
N GLY A 306 19.61 36.39 -3.79
CA GLY A 306 19.23 37.34 -4.85
C GLY A 306 18.37 36.75 -5.97
N LEU A 307 17.87 35.50 -5.79
CA LEU A 307 16.98 34.84 -6.75
C LEU A 307 15.51 35.04 -6.35
N THR A 308 14.70 35.53 -7.30
CA THR A 308 13.25 35.68 -7.14
C THR A 308 12.52 34.88 -8.21
N LEU A 309 11.32 34.35 -7.89
CA LEU A 309 10.51 33.52 -8.80
C LEU A 309 10.24 34.21 -10.15
N GLU A 310 10.08 35.53 -10.16
CA GLU A 310 9.81 36.32 -11.35
C GLU A 310 10.97 36.32 -12.38
N LYS A 311 12.20 36.07 -11.90
CA LYS A 311 13.42 36.13 -12.71
C LYS A 311 13.97 34.76 -13.06
N VAL A 312 13.38 33.69 -12.52
CA VAL A 312 13.83 32.32 -12.75
C VAL A 312 13.65 31.91 -14.21
N THR A 313 14.66 31.26 -14.76
CA THR A 313 14.64 30.63 -16.06
C THR A 313 14.74 29.11 -15.94
N LEU A 314 14.66 28.39 -17.04
CA LEU A 314 14.82 26.93 -17.04
C LEU A 314 16.24 26.49 -16.60
N ALA A 315 17.22 27.37 -16.59
CA ALA A 315 18.60 27.06 -16.22
C ALA A 315 18.77 26.87 -14.70
N GLU A 316 17.95 27.52 -13.89
CA GLU A 316 17.96 27.37 -12.42
C GLU A 316 17.15 26.17 -11.94
N LEU A 317 16.30 25.60 -12.83
CA LEU A 317 15.48 24.44 -12.46
C LEU A 317 16.31 23.17 -12.43
N GLY A 318 16.08 22.38 -11.37
CA GLY A 318 16.58 21.00 -11.33
C GLY A 318 15.87 20.11 -12.34
N GLN A 319 16.43 18.95 -12.60
CA GLN A 319 15.87 17.93 -13.50
C GLN A 319 16.04 16.54 -12.89
N ALA A 320 15.15 15.64 -13.25
CA ALA A 320 15.27 14.24 -12.93
C ALA A 320 14.73 13.40 -14.11
N LYS A 321 15.10 12.15 -14.18
CA LYS A 321 14.55 11.23 -15.16
C LYS A 321 13.09 10.91 -14.85
N ARG A 322 12.78 10.74 -13.56
CA ARG A 322 11.43 10.44 -13.10
C ARG A 322 11.20 10.94 -11.68
N ILE A 323 9.97 11.33 -11.39
CA ILE A 323 9.49 11.56 -10.03
C ILE A 323 8.22 10.75 -9.77
N GLU A 324 8.06 10.31 -8.53
CA GLU A 324 6.83 9.70 -8.01
C GLU A 324 6.42 10.43 -6.74
N VAL A 325 5.21 10.96 -6.73
CA VAL A 325 4.67 11.71 -5.59
C VAL A 325 3.43 11.02 -5.08
N GLY A 326 3.52 10.43 -3.91
CA GLY A 326 2.42 9.81 -3.19
C GLY A 326 1.72 10.78 -2.25
N LYS A 327 0.86 10.24 -1.40
CA LYS A 327 0.14 11.02 -0.39
C LYS A 327 1.05 11.55 0.72
N GLU A 328 2.04 10.75 1.12
CA GLU A 328 2.90 11.03 2.28
C GLU A 328 4.38 11.19 1.92
N ASN A 329 4.79 10.79 0.73
CA ASN A 329 6.18 10.77 0.31
C ASN A 329 6.38 11.21 -1.14
N THR A 330 7.61 11.60 -1.44
CA THR A 330 8.09 11.96 -2.77
C THR A 330 9.41 11.25 -3.04
N ILE A 331 9.52 10.64 -4.22
CA ILE A 331 10.73 9.96 -4.70
C ILE A 331 11.24 10.68 -5.95
N ILE A 332 12.51 11.07 -5.94
CA ILE A 332 13.23 11.60 -7.09
C ILE A 332 14.18 10.49 -7.58
N ILE A 333 14.07 10.11 -8.84
CA ILE A 333 14.82 9.02 -9.44
C ILE A 333 15.69 9.58 -10.57
N ASP A 334 16.98 9.26 -10.51
CA ASP A 334 17.99 9.64 -11.50
C ASP A 334 18.01 11.18 -11.71
N GLY A 335 18.38 11.89 -10.65
CA GLY A 335 18.54 13.34 -10.67
C GLY A 335 19.73 13.75 -11.56
N ALA A 336 19.61 14.91 -12.20
CA ALA A 336 20.62 15.42 -13.15
C ALA A 336 21.86 16.04 -12.47
N GLY A 337 21.97 15.98 -11.13
CA GLY A 337 23.16 16.44 -10.40
C GLY A 337 24.39 15.59 -10.70
N SER A 338 25.58 16.18 -10.65
CA SER A 338 26.80 15.41 -10.86
C SER A 338 27.13 14.56 -9.61
N ALA A 339 27.59 13.33 -9.83
CA ALA A 339 28.02 12.43 -8.75
C ALA A 339 29.10 13.09 -7.85
N GLU A 340 30.00 13.89 -8.44
CA GLU A 340 31.02 14.62 -7.71
C GLU A 340 30.44 15.67 -6.74
N ALA A 341 29.39 16.41 -7.17
CA ALA A 341 28.71 17.38 -6.33
C ALA A 341 27.97 16.71 -5.18
N ILE A 342 27.29 15.59 -5.45
CA ILE A 342 26.59 14.78 -4.46
C ILE A 342 27.58 14.22 -3.43
N GLU A 343 28.72 13.66 -3.89
CA GLU A 343 29.76 13.13 -3.01
C GLU A 343 30.40 14.22 -2.13
N ALA A 344 30.63 15.40 -2.71
CA ALA A 344 31.15 16.56 -1.97
C ALA A 344 30.15 16.98 -0.88
N ARG A 345 28.85 17.00 -1.18
CA ARG A 345 27.81 17.32 -0.21
C ARG A 345 27.74 16.28 0.91
N VAL A 346 27.82 15.01 0.58
CA VAL A 346 27.86 13.91 1.58
C VAL A 346 29.04 14.08 2.52
N LYS A 347 30.22 14.40 2.00
CA LYS A 347 31.43 14.69 2.81
C LYS A 347 31.20 15.88 3.75
N GLN A 348 30.61 16.96 3.24
CA GLN A 348 30.28 18.14 4.04
C GLN A 348 29.31 17.80 5.20
N VAL A 349 28.25 17.03 4.94
CA VAL A 349 27.30 16.64 6.00
C VAL A 349 27.98 15.71 7.02
N ARG A 350 28.89 14.81 6.60
CA ARG A 350 29.66 13.96 7.53
C ARG A 350 30.52 14.77 8.49
N VAL A 351 31.17 15.86 8.04
CA VAL A 351 31.87 16.76 8.93
C VAL A 351 30.92 17.38 9.95
N GLN A 352 29.74 17.81 9.53
CA GLN A 352 28.72 18.35 10.44
C GLN A 352 28.26 17.31 11.50
N ILE A 353 28.23 16.01 11.17
CA ILE A 353 27.93 14.94 12.13
C ILE A 353 29.00 14.87 13.22
N GLU A 354 30.29 15.00 12.85
CA GLU A 354 31.40 14.99 13.80
C GLU A 354 31.39 16.22 14.72
N GLU A 355 30.98 17.38 14.22
CA GLU A 355 30.86 18.63 14.96
C GLU A 355 29.60 18.76 15.80
N ALA A 356 28.57 17.90 15.54
CA ALA A 356 27.29 17.97 16.21
C ALA A 356 27.39 17.61 17.70
N THR A 357 26.93 18.52 18.56
CA THR A 357 26.94 18.37 20.01
C THR A 357 25.70 17.69 20.56
N SER A 358 24.59 17.71 19.81
CA SER A 358 23.31 17.08 20.15
C SER A 358 23.16 15.71 19.46
N ASP A 359 22.78 14.68 20.20
CA ASP A 359 22.50 13.36 19.63
C ASP A 359 21.35 13.41 18.63
N TYR A 360 20.34 14.24 18.88
CA TYR A 360 19.24 14.46 17.95
C TYR A 360 19.69 15.11 16.63
N ASP A 361 20.57 16.11 16.68
CA ASP A 361 21.10 16.73 15.46
C ASP A 361 22.00 15.77 14.70
N ARG A 362 22.79 14.98 15.42
CA ARG A 362 23.62 13.92 14.83
C ARG A 362 22.78 12.90 14.09
N GLU A 363 21.68 12.42 14.71
CA GLU A 363 20.74 11.50 14.08
C GLU A 363 20.14 12.08 12.80
N LYS A 364 19.67 13.33 12.83
CA LYS A 364 19.09 14.01 11.64
C LYS A 364 20.10 14.27 10.52
N LEU A 365 21.33 14.52 10.85
CA LEU A 365 22.40 14.61 9.85
C LEU A 365 22.75 13.24 9.25
N GLN A 366 22.74 12.18 10.06
CA GLN A 366 22.91 10.80 9.58
C GLN A 366 21.79 10.39 8.61
N GLU A 367 20.52 10.71 8.92
CA GLU A 367 19.40 10.51 7.99
C GLU A 367 19.64 11.24 6.64
N ARG A 368 20.14 12.46 6.65
CA ARG A 368 20.44 13.20 5.42
C ARG A 368 21.52 12.51 4.58
N VAL A 369 22.60 12.06 5.25
CA VAL A 369 23.67 11.29 4.56
C VAL A 369 23.09 10.02 3.94
N ALA A 370 22.28 9.27 4.69
CA ALA A 370 21.66 8.04 4.18
C ALA A 370 20.78 8.30 2.95
N LYS A 371 20.01 9.39 2.96
CA LYS A 371 19.16 9.78 1.82
C LYS A 371 19.97 10.23 0.58
N LEU A 372 21.07 10.92 0.77
CA LEU A 372 21.94 11.40 -0.33
C LEU A 372 22.84 10.30 -0.90
N ALA A 373 23.44 9.47 -0.02
CA ALA A 373 24.46 8.50 -0.41
C ALA A 373 23.88 7.14 -0.83
N GLY A 374 22.63 6.83 -0.43
CA GLY A 374 21.99 5.54 -0.68
C GLY A 374 21.55 5.36 -2.13
N GLY A 375 21.25 6.43 -2.84
CA GLY A 375 20.67 6.36 -4.17
C GLY A 375 19.28 5.69 -4.21
N VAL A 376 18.86 5.30 -5.39
CA VAL A 376 17.61 4.56 -5.62
C VAL A 376 17.92 3.29 -6.41
N ALA A 377 17.51 2.13 -5.88
CA ALA A 377 17.52 0.89 -6.63
C ALA A 377 16.28 0.81 -7.52
N VAL A 378 16.47 0.60 -8.80
CA VAL A 378 15.39 0.47 -9.79
C VAL A 378 15.35 -0.97 -10.27
N ILE A 379 14.34 -1.73 -9.85
CA ILE A 379 14.08 -3.08 -10.35
C ILE A 379 13.26 -2.94 -11.63
N LYS A 380 13.85 -3.30 -12.77
CA LYS A 380 13.17 -3.33 -14.08
C LYS A 380 12.66 -4.73 -14.33
N VAL A 381 11.36 -4.87 -14.39
CA VAL A 381 10.70 -6.18 -14.54
C VAL A 381 10.64 -6.55 -16.03
N GLY A 382 11.19 -7.73 -16.37
CA GLY A 382 11.17 -8.27 -17.73
C GLY A 382 10.02 -9.27 -17.92
N ALA A 383 9.35 -9.22 -19.10
CA ALA A 383 8.34 -10.20 -19.49
C ALA A 383 8.14 -10.23 -21.01
N ALA A 384 7.51 -11.31 -21.51
CA ALA A 384 7.25 -11.48 -22.93
C ALA A 384 6.00 -10.72 -23.40
N THR A 385 5.05 -10.47 -22.52
CA THR A 385 3.78 -9.80 -22.82
C THR A 385 3.46 -8.73 -21.79
N GLU A 386 2.66 -7.73 -22.19
CA GLU A 386 2.21 -6.66 -21.28
C GLU A 386 1.39 -7.19 -20.09
N VAL A 387 0.58 -8.23 -20.31
CA VAL A 387 -0.24 -8.85 -19.24
C VAL A 387 0.66 -9.53 -18.22
N GLU A 388 1.66 -10.30 -18.67
CA GLU A 388 2.66 -10.94 -17.80
C GLU A 388 3.50 -9.90 -17.07
N MET A 389 3.90 -8.82 -17.74
CA MET A 389 4.65 -7.69 -17.16
C MET A 389 3.90 -7.08 -15.98
N LYS A 390 2.62 -6.77 -16.15
CA LYS A 390 1.79 -6.16 -15.11
C LYS A 390 1.62 -7.11 -13.91
N GLU A 391 1.40 -8.39 -14.17
CA GLU A 391 1.27 -9.40 -13.10
C GLU A 391 2.57 -9.55 -12.31
N LYS A 392 3.69 -9.72 -13.02
CA LYS A 392 5.01 -9.88 -12.39
C LYS A 392 5.42 -8.63 -11.61
N LYS A 393 5.16 -7.44 -12.16
CA LYS A 393 5.42 -6.17 -11.47
C LYS A 393 4.64 -6.05 -10.16
N ALA A 394 3.36 -6.40 -10.16
CA ALA A 394 2.56 -6.41 -8.93
C ALA A 394 3.16 -7.36 -7.88
N ARG A 395 3.58 -8.56 -8.26
CA ARG A 395 4.26 -9.50 -7.35
C ARG A 395 5.58 -8.95 -6.78
N VAL A 396 6.38 -8.27 -7.60
CA VAL A 396 7.62 -7.63 -7.14
C VAL A 396 7.31 -6.50 -6.15
N GLU A 397 6.28 -5.70 -6.40
CA GLU A 397 5.84 -4.63 -5.50
C GLU A 397 5.34 -5.19 -4.16
N ASP A 398 4.51 -6.23 -4.16
CA ASP A 398 4.05 -6.91 -2.94
C ASP A 398 5.23 -7.47 -2.14
N ALA A 399 6.16 -8.16 -2.82
CA ALA A 399 7.37 -8.70 -2.19
C ALA A 399 8.26 -7.61 -1.58
N LEU A 400 8.37 -6.45 -2.24
CA LEU A 400 9.11 -5.30 -1.73
C LEU A 400 8.45 -4.73 -0.46
N HIS A 401 7.13 -4.61 -0.45
CA HIS A 401 6.38 -4.16 0.73
C HIS A 401 6.51 -5.14 1.90
N ALA A 402 6.41 -6.44 1.63
CA ALA A 402 6.58 -7.49 2.64
C ALA A 402 8.00 -7.47 3.24
N THR A 403 9.03 -7.31 2.41
CA THR A 403 10.43 -7.25 2.90
C THR A 403 10.69 -6.01 3.76
N ARG A 404 10.13 -4.85 3.39
CA ARG A 404 10.18 -3.64 4.24
C ARG A 404 9.48 -3.85 5.57
N ALA A 405 8.27 -4.42 5.55
CA ALA A 405 7.52 -4.75 6.77
C ALA A 405 8.29 -5.73 7.69
N ALA A 406 9.02 -6.68 7.10
CA ALA A 406 9.87 -7.62 7.84
C ALA A 406 11.09 -6.94 8.47
N VAL A 407 11.70 -5.99 7.79
CA VAL A 407 12.82 -5.20 8.34
C VAL A 407 12.35 -4.31 9.50
N GLU A 408 11.14 -3.73 9.40
CA GLU A 408 10.58 -2.84 10.42
C GLU A 408 10.18 -3.56 11.72
N GLU A 409 9.42 -4.65 11.64
CA GLU A 409 8.84 -5.32 12.83
C GLU A 409 9.31 -6.76 13.00
N GLY A 410 10.22 -7.25 12.18
CA GLY A 410 10.73 -8.61 12.24
C GLY A 410 9.84 -9.62 11.51
N ILE A 411 10.24 -10.89 11.66
CA ILE A 411 9.65 -12.05 10.98
C ILE A 411 9.07 -13.03 12.00
N VAL A 412 8.03 -13.74 11.57
CA VAL A 412 7.37 -14.81 12.30
C VAL A 412 7.30 -16.07 11.42
N PRO A 413 7.08 -17.28 11.99
CA PRO A 413 6.84 -18.47 11.17
C PRO A 413 5.60 -18.28 10.29
N GLY A 414 5.77 -18.44 8.97
CA GLY A 414 4.74 -18.18 7.98
C GLY A 414 3.69 -19.29 7.83
N GLY A 415 2.88 -19.17 6.78
CA GLY A 415 1.86 -20.18 6.47
C GLY A 415 0.71 -20.25 7.48
N GLY A 416 0.44 -19.17 8.22
CA GLY A 416 -0.60 -19.11 9.27
C GLY A 416 -0.18 -19.71 10.61
N VAL A 417 1.05 -20.20 10.74
CA VAL A 417 1.56 -20.85 11.98
C VAL A 417 1.69 -19.84 13.12
N ALA A 418 2.14 -18.62 12.87
CA ALA A 418 2.31 -17.60 13.91
C ALA A 418 1.02 -17.30 14.67
N LEU A 419 -0.11 -17.22 13.99
CA LEU A 419 -1.42 -17.02 14.63
C LEU A 419 -1.80 -18.20 15.53
N LEU A 420 -1.53 -19.44 15.11
CA LEU A 420 -1.80 -20.63 15.93
C LEU A 420 -0.90 -20.68 17.17
N ARG A 421 0.37 -20.26 17.07
CA ARG A 421 1.29 -20.19 18.20
C ARG A 421 0.91 -19.08 19.16
N ALA A 422 0.56 -17.90 18.65
CA ALA A 422 0.03 -16.83 19.49
C ALA A 422 -1.23 -17.30 20.25
N ARG A 423 -2.17 -17.95 19.56
CA ARG A 423 -3.38 -18.51 20.16
C ARG A 423 -3.09 -19.49 21.32
N ALA A 424 -2.11 -20.37 21.15
CA ALA A 424 -1.77 -21.38 22.16
C ALA A 424 -1.26 -20.77 23.49
N ASN A 425 -0.69 -19.57 23.41
CA ASN A 425 -0.14 -18.85 24.56
C ASN A 425 -1.15 -17.91 25.24
N LEU A 426 -2.33 -17.72 24.64
CA LEU A 426 -3.33 -16.79 25.16
C LEU A 426 -4.06 -17.39 26.37
N ASN A 427 -3.98 -16.69 27.51
CA ASN A 427 -4.78 -16.98 28.69
C ASN A 427 -5.56 -15.72 29.07
N ILE A 428 -6.68 -15.51 28.40
CA ILE A 428 -7.52 -14.32 28.55
C ILE A 428 -8.96 -14.69 28.83
N GLN A 429 -9.62 -13.90 29.68
CA GLN A 429 -11.03 -14.02 30.02
C GLN A 429 -11.76 -12.71 29.80
N GLY A 430 -13.02 -12.81 29.43
CA GLY A 430 -13.95 -11.69 29.39
C GLY A 430 -14.46 -11.30 30.76
N ASP A 431 -15.11 -10.15 30.84
CA ASP A 431 -15.77 -9.69 32.06
C ASP A 431 -17.15 -10.35 32.25
N ASN A 432 -17.65 -11.01 31.20
CA ASN A 432 -18.92 -11.72 31.14
C ASN A 432 -18.91 -12.82 30.05
N PRO A 433 -19.89 -13.73 30.02
CA PRO A 433 -19.95 -14.81 29.03
C PRO A 433 -19.99 -14.37 27.57
N ASP A 434 -20.57 -13.20 27.26
CA ASP A 434 -20.65 -12.67 25.90
C ASP A 434 -19.27 -12.20 25.43
N GLN A 435 -18.47 -11.60 26.31
CA GLN A 435 -17.07 -11.27 26.00
C GLN A 435 -16.22 -12.54 25.85
N ASP A 436 -16.45 -13.58 26.65
CA ASP A 436 -15.78 -14.88 26.46
C ASP A 436 -16.12 -15.50 25.10
N ALA A 437 -17.35 -15.35 24.65
CA ALA A 437 -17.76 -15.77 23.30
C ALA A 437 -17.02 -14.94 22.23
N GLY A 438 -16.88 -13.62 22.42
CA GLY A 438 -16.09 -12.75 21.56
C GLY A 438 -14.64 -13.18 21.42
N ILE A 439 -14.01 -13.56 22.53
CA ILE A 439 -12.65 -14.12 22.55
C ILE A 439 -12.59 -15.42 21.73
N LYS A 440 -13.54 -16.35 21.94
CA LYS A 440 -13.60 -17.62 21.21
C LYS A 440 -13.77 -17.43 19.71
N ILE A 441 -14.50 -16.40 19.25
CA ILE A 441 -14.64 -16.06 17.84
C ILE A 441 -13.27 -15.80 17.21
N VAL A 442 -12.44 -14.95 17.83
CA VAL A 442 -11.10 -14.63 17.33
C VAL A 442 -10.20 -15.87 17.34
N LEU A 443 -10.17 -16.60 18.45
CA LEU A 443 -9.37 -17.83 18.58
C LEU A 443 -9.72 -18.85 17.49
N ARG A 444 -10.99 -18.95 17.11
CA ARG A 444 -11.41 -19.82 16.02
C ARG A 444 -11.01 -19.28 14.65
N ALA A 445 -11.17 -17.96 14.43
CA ALA A 445 -10.82 -17.31 13.19
C ALA A 445 -9.32 -17.40 12.87
N MET A 446 -8.44 -17.43 13.88
CA MET A 446 -6.99 -17.53 13.70
C MET A 446 -6.52 -18.84 13.04
N GLU A 447 -7.36 -19.86 12.95
CA GLU A 447 -7.07 -21.08 12.20
C GLU A 447 -7.30 -20.92 10.68
N GLU A 448 -8.17 -19.99 10.28
CA GLU A 448 -8.65 -19.92 8.90
C GLU A 448 -7.58 -19.61 7.84
N PRO A 449 -6.55 -18.79 8.09
CA PRO A 449 -5.47 -18.62 7.11
C PRO A 449 -4.78 -19.95 6.76
N LEU A 450 -4.35 -20.73 7.75
CA LEU A 450 -3.77 -22.05 7.49
C LEU A 450 -4.78 -23.00 6.82
N ARG A 451 -6.04 -23.03 7.29
CA ARG A 451 -7.09 -23.85 6.68
C ARG A 451 -7.25 -23.54 5.20
N MET A 452 -7.27 -22.27 4.83
CA MET A 452 -7.45 -21.86 3.44
C MET A 452 -6.24 -22.21 2.57
N ILE A 453 -5.02 -22.02 3.07
CA ILE A 453 -3.78 -22.40 2.39
C ILE A 453 -3.79 -23.90 2.08
N VAL A 454 -4.18 -24.72 3.05
CA VAL A 454 -4.26 -26.19 2.92
C VAL A 454 -5.36 -26.61 1.95
N GLN A 455 -6.54 -26.01 2.03
CA GLN A 455 -7.65 -26.26 1.09
C GLN A 455 -7.27 -25.90 -0.35
N ASN A 456 -6.59 -24.78 -0.57
CA ASN A 456 -6.10 -24.40 -1.90
C ASN A 456 -5.02 -25.36 -2.41
N ALA A 457 -4.32 -26.04 -1.50
CA ALA A 457 -3.38 -27.12 -1.84
C ALA A 457 -4.06 -28.46 -2.18
N GLY A 458 -5.35 -28.59 -1.93
CA GLY A 458 -6.12 -29.80 -2.16
C GLY A 458 -6.05 -30.83 -1.04
N GLU A 459 -5.62 -30.41 0.16
CA GLU A 459 -5.44 -31.26 1.34
C GLU A 459 -6.54 -31.05 2.38
N GLU A 460 -6.70 -31.99 3.31
CA GLU A 460 -7.70 -31.91 4.38
C GLU A 460 -7.24 -30.97 5.51
N ALA A 461 -7.83 -29.78 5.54
CA ALA A 461 -7.41 -28.69 6.42
C ALA A 461 -7.50 -29.06 7.91
N SER A 462 -8.50 -29.85 8.34
CA SER A 462 -8.69 -30.22 9.74
C SER A 462 -7.56 -31.10 10.26
N VAL A 463 -7.09 -32.01 9.42
CA VAL A 463 -5.97 -32.92 9.74
C VAL A 463 -4.67 -32.12 9.89
N VAL A 464 -4.40 -31.23 8.92
CA VAL A 464 -3.18 -30.41 8.94
C VAL A 464 -3.17 -29.45 10.12
N VAL A 465 -4.27 -28.74 10.40
CA VAL A 465 -4.37 -27.85 11.57
C VAL A 465 -4.15 -28.62 12.88
N SER A 466 -4.74 -29.81 13.04
CA SER A 466 -4.51 -30.65 14.22
C SER A 466 -3.04 -31.04 14.34
N GLY A 467 -2.40 -31.46 13.24
CA GLY A 467 -0.97 -31.79 13.23
C GLY A 467 -0.07 -30.61 13.61
N VAL A 468 -0.37 -29.41 13.11
CA VAL A 468 0.38 -28.19 13.43
C VAL A 468 0.18 -27.81 14.90
N LEU A 469 -1.05 -27.90 15.44
CA LEU A 469 -1.34 -27.60 16.84
C LEU A 469 -0.66 -28.55 17.82
N ALA A 470 -0.44 -29.81 17.42
CA ALA A 470 0.30 -30.77 18.24
C ALA A 470 1.80 -30.45 18.34
N GLY A 471 2.35 -29.67 17.40
CA GLY A 471 3.75 -29.24 17.41
C GLY A 471 3.99 -27.98 18.24
N GLN A 472 5.25 -27.63 18.45
CA GLN A 472 5.70 -26.46 19.22
C GLN A 472 6.64 -25.57 18.42
N GLY A 473 6.90 -24.35 18.89
CA GLY A 473 7.82 -23.41 18.27
C GLY A 473 7.40 -23.05 16.83
N ASN A 474 8.33 -23.17 15.89
CA ASN A 474 8.10 -22.85 14.48
C ASN A 474 7.54 -24.03 13.66
N TYR A 475 7.23 -25.17 14.30
CA TYR A 475 6.72 -26.36 13.61
C TYR A 475 5.41 -26.05 12.89
N GLY A 476 5.36 -26.34 11.60
CA GLY A 476 4.22 -26.05 10.75
C GLY A 476 4.14 -26.97 9.54
N TYR A 477 3.30 -26.60 8.58
CA TYR A 477 3.06 -27.32 7.35
C TYR A 477 3.38 -26.47 6.13
N ASN A 478 4.33 -26.89 5.33
CA ASN A 478 4.67 -26.26 4.06
C ASN A 478 3.78 -26.81 2.95
N ALA A 479 2.76 -26.05 2.57
CA ALA A 479 1.78 -26.44 1.56
C ALA A 479 2.35 -26.50 0.12
N ALA A 480 3.53 -25.93 -0.13
CA ALA A 480 4.16 -26.01 -1.45
C ALA A 480 4.61 -27.45 -1.78
N ASN A 481 5.18 -28.15 -0.80
CA ASN A 481 5.75 -29.49 -0.96
C ASN A 481 5.07 -30.59 -0.12
N GLY A 482 4.09 -30.23 0.72
CA GLY A 482 3.35 -31.20 1.54
C GLY A 482 4.10 -31.73 2.77
N THR A 483 5.10 -31.00 3.29
CA THR A 483 5.95 -31.46 4.39
C THR A 483 5.71 -30.69 5.69
N TYR A 484 5.87 -31.38 6.82
CA TYR A 484 5.89 -30.78 8.13
C TYR A 484 7.33 -30.51 8.59
N GLY A 485 7.58 -29.43 9.31
CA GLY A 485 8.89 -29.08 9.84
C GLY A 485 8.93 -27.68 10.45
N ASP A 486 10.14 -27.21 10.77
CA ASP A 486 10.36 -25.83 11.21
C ASP A 486 10.19 -24.89 10.03
N MET A 487 9.18 -24.02 10.11
CA MET A 487 8.84 -23.09 9.00
C MET A 487 9.96 -22.09 8.73
N VAL A 488 10.68 -21.67 9.75
CA VAL A 488 11.80 -20.74 9.61
C VAL A 488 12.97 -21.41 8.88
N GLU A 489 13.31 -22.65 9.24
CA GLU A 489 14.36 -23.43 8.55
C GLU A 489 13.97 -23.73 7.09
N MET A 490 12.70 -24.00 6.85
CA MET A 490 12.15 -24.20 5.49
C MET A 490 12.03 -22.90 4.69
N GLY A 491 12.35 -21.75 5.26
CA GLY A 491 12.29 -20.44 4.59
C GLY A 491 10.88 -19.90 4.39
N VAL A 492 9.88 -20.42 5.09
CA VAL A 492 8.49 -19.95 5.05
C VAL A 492 8.28 -18.94 6.16
N LEU A 493 8.48 -17.66 5.83
CA LEU A 493 8.51 -16.54 6.75
C LEU A 493 7.44 -15.53 6.39
N ASP A 494 6.71 -15.02 7.39
CA ASP A 494 5.80 -13.89 7.23
C ASP A 494 6.32 -12.67 8.00
N PRO A 495 6.14 -11.43 7.50
CA PRO A 495 6.41 -10.24 8.29
C PRO A 495 5.43 -10.12 9.47
N ALA A 496 5.96 -9.83 10.67
CA ALA A 496 5.13 -9.66 11.86
C ALA A 496 4.11 -8.53 11.68
N LYS A 497 4.51 -7.42 11.04
CA LYS A 497 3.64 -6.28 10.72
C LYS A 497 2.46 -6.68 9.84
N VAL A 498 2.69 -7.51 8.80
CA VAL A 498 1.65 -8.00 7.89
C VAL A 498 0.63 -8.84 8.64
N THR A 499 1.10 -9.85 9.40
CA THR A 499 0.23 -10.75 10.18
C THR A 499 -0.60 -10.00 11.22
N ARG A 500 0.02 -9.06 11.94
CA ARG A 500 -0.63 -8.20 12.93
C ARG A 500 -1.68 -7.29 12.31
N SER A 501 -1.32 -6.57 11.24
CA SER A 501 -2.21 -5.62 10.56
C SER A 501 -3.42 -6.33 9.95
N ALA A 502 -3.22 -7.52 9.36
CA ALA A 502 -4.31 -8.33 8.83
C ALA A 502 -5.35 -8.68 9.90
N LEU A 503 -4.90 -9.12 11.09
CA LEU A 503 -5.80 -9.46 12.19
C LEU A 503 -6.52 -8.22 12.74
N GLN A 504 -5.81 -7.11 12.96
CA GLN A 504 -6.37 -5.87 13.50
C GLN A 504 -7.43 -5.26 12.57
N ASN A 505 -7.13 -5.16 11.28
CA ASN A 505 -8.06 -4.59 10.30
C ASN A 505 -9.29 -5.49 10.12
N ALA A 506 -9.09 -6.82 10.06
CA ALA A 506 -10.18 -7.78 9.98
C ALA A 506 -11.13 -7.67 11.18
N ALA A 507 -10.59 -7.66 12.40
CA ALA A 507 -11.39 -7.59 13.62
C ALA A 507 -12.10 -6.25 13.79
N SER A 508 -11.46 -5.14 13.41
CA SER A 508 -12.04 -3.80 13.46
C SER A 508 -13.34 -3.73 12.66
N ILE A 509 -13.27 -4.10 11.39
CA ILE A 509 -14.43 -4.04 10.48
C ILE A 509 -15.46 -5.12 10.84
N ALA A 510 -15.02 -6.35 11.12
CA ALA A 510 -15.93 -7.42 11.53
C ALA A 510 -16.70 -7.07 12.82
N GLY A 511 -16.04 -6.44 13.80
CA GLY A 511 -16.68 -5.94 15.01
C GLY A 511 -17.78 -4.91 14.73
N LEU A 512 -17.57 -4.00 13.77
CA LEU A 512 -18.61 -3.06 13.33
C LEU A 512 -19.78 -3.78 12.68
N MET A 513 -19.51 -4.78 11.84
CA MET A 513 -20.56 -5.57 11.19
C MET A 513 -21.41 -6.35 12.19
N LEU A 514 -20.79 -6.95 13.23
CA LEU A 514 -21.49 -7.68 14.29
C LEU A 514 -22.41 -6.76 15.11
N THR A 515 -22.04 -5.51 15.31
CA THR A 515 -22.81 -4.51 16.07
C THR A 515 -23.84 -3.76 15.22
N THR A 516 -23.90 -4.03 13.91
CA THR A 516 -24.87 -3.40 13.00
C THR A 516 -26.24 -4.05 13.15
N ASP A 517 -27.28 -3.22 13.33
CA ASP A 517 -28.67 -3.64 13.43
C ASP A 517 -29.57 -3.08 12.32
N CYS A 518 -29.11 -2.04 11.63
CA CYS A 518 -29.87 -1.39 10.57
C CYS A 518 -28.98 -1.05 9.38
N MET A 519 -29.50 -1.27 8.17
CA MET A 519 -28.88 -0.87 6.91
C MET A 519 -29.81 0.08 6.16
N VAL A 520 -29.24 1.18 5.64
CA VAL A 520 -29.98 2.22 4.89
C VAL A 520 -29.37 2.34 3.50
N SER A 521 -30.11 2.01 2.47
CA SER A 521 -29.66 2.08 1.07
C SER A 521 -30.56 2.98 0.22
N GLU A 522 -30.05 3.45 -0.91
CA GLU A 522 -30.88 4.14 -1.90
C GLU A 522 -31.71 3.11 -2.67
N ILE A 523 -33.00 3.40 -2.84
CA ILE A 523 -33.85 2.61 -3.72
C ILE A 523 -33.39 2.87 -5.15
N ALA A 524 -33.09 1.79 -5.90
CA ALA A 524 -32.77 1.92 -7.32
C ALA A 524 -34.02 2.49 -8.05
N GLU A 525 -33.90 3.67 -8.63
CA GLU A 525 -34.91 4.14 -9.57
C GLU A 525 -34.82 3.27 -10.83
N ASP A 526 -35.90 2.57 -11.14
CA ASP A 526 -36.12 1.99 -12.46
C ASP A 526 -36.14 3.17 -13.45
N LYS A 527 -35.01 3.49 -14.07
CA LYS A 527 -35.01 4.39 -15.22
C LYS A 527 -35.82 3.67 -16.31
N PRO A 528 -37.00 4.20 -16.71
CA PRO A 528 -37.71 3.62 -17.84
C PRO A 528 -36.74 3.64 -19.03
N ALA A 529 -36.54 2.49 -19.66
CA ALA A 529 -35.78 2.36 -20.89
C ALA A 529 -36.30 3.44 -21.82
N GLY A 530 -35.43 4.42 -22.15
CA GLY A 530 -35.79 5.56 -22.97
C GLY A 530 -36.39 5.08 -24.28
N GLY A 531 -37.70 5.23 -24.38
CA GLY A 531 -38.44 4.97 -25.60
C GLY A 531 -37.78 5.77 -26.70
N MET A 532 -37.25 5.08 -27.69
CA MET A 532 -36.88 5.62 -28.99
C MET A 532 -38.16 6.25 -29.57
N GLY A 533 -38.32 7.55 -29.29
CA GLY A 533 -39.36 8.36 -29.91
C GLY A 533 -39.20 8.30 -31.42
N GLY A 534 -40.14 7.64 -32.07
CA GLY A 534 -40.19 7.53 -33.49
C GLY A 534 -40.15 8.91 -34.15
N MET A 535 -39.20 9.11 -35.00
CA MET A 535 -39.19 10.18 -36.01
C MET A 535 -40.26 9.83 -37.05
N GLY A 536 -41.52 10.23 -36.75
CA GLY A 536 -42.64 10.23 -37.67
C GLY A 536 -42.39 11.25 -38.75
N GLY A 537 -42.54 10.83 -39.97
CA GLY A 537 -42.30 11.52 -41.21
C GLY A 537 -42.94 12.90 -41.38
N MET A 538 -42.23 13.73 -42.11
CA MET A 538 -42.80 14.82 -42.87
C MET A 538 -42.50 14.58 -44.35
N GLY A 539 -43.44 13.93 -44.99
CA GLY A 539 -43.53 13.94 -46.41
C GLY A 539 -44.37 15.15 -46.87
N GLY A 540 -43.93 15.76 -47.91
CA GLY A 540 -44.76 16.44 -48.88
C GLY A 540 -44.93 17.94 -48.75
N MET A 541 -44.37 18.70 -49.62
CA MET A 541 -45.00 19.46 -50.71
C MET A 541 -44.11 20.54 -51.28
N MET A 542 -43.99 20.47 -52.58
CA MET A 542 -43.59 21.46 -53.58
C MET A 542 -42.10 21.83 -53.63
#